data_eab665f02bb8f9d546eb44b1a43a54d5
#
_entry.id   eab665f02bb8f9d546eb44b1a43a54d5
#
_cell.length_a   1.000
_cell.length_b   1.000
_cell.length_c   1.000
_cell.angle_alpha   90.00
_cell.angle_beta   90.00
_cell.angle_gamma   90.00
#
_symmetry.space_group_name_H-M   'P 1'
#
loop_
_entity.id
_entity.type
_entity.pdbx_description
1 polymer ?
#
loop_
_entity_poly.entity_id
_entity_poly.type
_entity_poly.pdbx_seq_one_letter_code
_entity_poly.pdbx_strand_id
1 'polypeptide(L)'
;YEGLHDIYVLDKQGERREIPVYSAGDRIGEIGIRVDPAKVKGIILSEQPDIPSPLFEPNEETQQIANHLLDFLAKEVEEGKLPSSLAPLQSGVGSVANAVLNGMKTSQFKDIEVFSEVLQDGIFDLIDAGVVKFASATAFSLSKKRVDQLATDLEKYKDKIMFRPQEISNHPEVIRRLGVISFNT
;
A
#
# COMPACT_ATOMS: atom_id res chain seq x y z
N TYR A 1 6.09 1.00 -15.03
CA TYR A 1 6.20 2.46 -15.09
C TYR A 1 7.50 2.89 -14.43
N GLU A 2 8.34 3.63 -15.12
CA GLU A 2 9.66 4.01 -14.64
C GLU A 2 9.55 4.91 -13.40
N GLY A 3 10.33 4.60 -12.37
CA GLY A 3 10.33 5.31 -11.10
C GLY A 3 9.26 4.86 -10.09
N LEU A 4 8.26 4.08 -10.52
CA LEU A 4 7.24 3.53 -9.63
C LEU A 4 7.76 2.34 -8.81
N HIS A 5 8.66 1.56 -9.40
CA HIS A 5 9.16 0.33 -8.81
C HIS A 5 10.42 0.56 -7.96
N ASP A 6 10.61 -0.30 -6.96
CA ASP A 6 11.83 -0.49 -6.19
C ASP A 6 12.16 -1.99 -6.21
N ILE A 7 12.88 -2.43 -7.25
CA ILE A 7 13.18 -3.83 -7.50
C ILE A 7 14.47 -4.22 -6.77
N TYR A 8 14.31 -4.87 -5.63
CA TYR A 8 15.40 -5.41 -4.84
C TYR A 8 15.50 -6.91 -5.06
N VAL A 9 16.67 -7.36 -5.48
CA VAL A 9 16.97 -8.78 -5.67
C VAL A 9 17.84 -9.23 -4.52
N LEU A 10 17.36 -10.20 -3.74
CA LEU A 10 18.13 -10.82 -2.67
C LEU A 10 19.35 -11.55 -3.25
N ASP A 11 20.48 -11.44 -2.56
CA ASP A 11 21.76 -12.01 -2.99
C ASP A 11 21.68 -13.53 -3.15
N LYS A 12 22.20 -14.03 -4.26
CA LYS A 12 22.25 -15.47 -4.58
C LYS A 12 23.25 -16.26 -3.72
N GLN A 13 24.08 -15.61 -2.93
CA GLN A 13 25.15 -16.24 -2.15
C GLN A 13 24.66 -16.84 -0.82
N GLY A 14 23.36 -16.80 -0.55
CA GLY A 14 22.76 -17.46 0.63
C GLY A 14 23.07 -16.81 1.98
N GLU A 15 23.77 -15.69 2.00
CA GLU A 15 24.00 -14.93 3.20
C GLU A 15 22.74 -14.13 3.58
N ARG A 16 22.31 -14.27 4.82
CA ARG A 16 21.25 -13.42 5.39
C ARG A 16 21.80 -12.02 5.60
N ARG A 17 21.48 -11.11 4.68
CA ARG A 17 21.74 -9.68 4.85
C ARG A 17 20.48 -9.00 5.37
N GLU A 18 20.70 -7.99 6.19
CA GLU A 18 19.61 -7.11 6.62
C GLU A 18 19.00 -6.43 5.38
N ILE A 19 17.66 -6.41 5.31
CA ILE A 19 16.93 -5.63 4.31
C ILE A 19 16.85 -4.20 4.85
N PRO A 20 17.52 -3.20 4.25
CA PRO A 20 17.68 -1.87 4.83
C PRO A 20 16.45 -0.97 4.59
N VAL A 21 15.27 -1.45 4.97
CA VAL A 21 14.00 -0.69 4.94
C VAL A 21 13.64 -0.28 6.35
N TYR A 22 13.67 1.02 6.65
CA TYR A 22 13.40 1.64 7.94
C TYR A 22 12.19 2.57 7.91
N SER A 23 11.70 2.92 6.71
CA SER A 23 10.42 3.62 6.49
C SER A 23 9.71 3.05 5.25
N ALA A 24 8.41 3.30 5.11
CA ALA A 24 7.67 2.84 3.94
C ALA A 24 8.19 3.44 2.62
N GLY A 25 8.82 4.62 2.68
CA GLY A 25 9.34 5.33 1.52
C GLY A 25 10.78 5.00 1.13
N ASP A 26 11.51 4.15 1.90
CA ASP A 26 12.91 3.84 1.59
C ASP A 26 13.04 3.07 0.29
N ARG A 27 13.83 3.58 -0.64
CA ARG A 27 14.19 2.90 -1.89
C ARG A 27 15.52 2.20 -1.71
N ILE A 28 15.53 0.89 -1.93
CA ILE A 28 16.71 0.02 -1.73
C ILE A 28 17.09 -0.74 -2.99
N GLY A 29 16.29 -0.65 -4.04
CA GLY A 29 16.46 -1.41 -5.28
C GLY A 29 16.44 -0.55 -6.53
N GLU A 30 16.24 -1.21 -7.65
CA GLU A 30 16.23 -0.60 -8.98
C GLU A 30 14.83 -0.02 -9.29
N ILE A 31 14.80 1.03 -10.08
CA ILE A 31 13.54 1.69 -10.50
C ILE A 31 12.71 0.90 -11.51
N GLY A 32 13.18 -0.24 -11.95
CA GLY A 32 12.51 -1.10 -12.91
C GLY A 32 13.12 -2.50 -12.96
N ILE A 33 12.39 -3.41 -13.56
CA ILE A 33 12.86 -4.78 -13.80
C ILE A 33 13.76 -4.78 -15.03
N ARG A 34 15.04 -5.12 -14.86
CA ARG A 34 15.99 -5.28 -15.98
C ARG A 34 15.75 -6.61 -16.68
N VAL A 35 15.42 -6.55 -17.95
CA VAL A 35 15.24 -7.71 -18.82
C VAL A 35 16.26 -7.63 -19.95
N ASP A 36 17.02 -8.72 -20.17
CA ASP A 36 17.87 -8.86 -21.36
C ASP A 36 16.98 -8.92 -22.61
N PRO A 37 17.11 -7.96 -23.55
CA PRO A 37 16.30 -7.96 -24.76
C PRO A 37 16.39 -9.25 -25.58
N ALA A 38 17.51 -9.97 -25.52
CA ALA A 38 17.69 -11.25 -26.22
C ALA A 38 16.77 -12.36 -25.68
N LYS A 39 16.27 -12.21 -24.45
CA LYS A 39 15.32 -13.15 -23.83
C LYS A 39 13.87 -12.85 -24.21
N VAL A 40 13.57 -11.66 -24.75
CA VAL A 40 12.22 -11.31 -25.20
C VAL A 40 11.95 -12.01 -26.52
N LYS A 41 11.05 -12.97 -26.52
CA LYS A 41 10.70 -13.78 -27.70
C LYS A 41 9.55 -13.18 -28.52
N GLY A 42 8.77 -12.31 -27.93
CA GLY A 42 7.67 -11.65 -28.61
C GLY A 42 6.94 -10.67 -27.69
N ILE A 43 6.24 -9.73 -28.28
CA ILE A 43 5.36 -8.76 -27.60
C ILE A 43 3.97 -8.92 -28.21
N ILE A 44 2.98 -9.17 -27.37
CA ILE A 44 1.59 -9.27 -27.78
C ILE A 44 0.91 -7.96 -27.34
N LEU A 45 0.40 -7.22 -28.30
CA LEU A 45 -0.46 -6.06 -28.02
C LEU A 45 -1.89 -6.56 -27.86
N SER A 46 -2.53 -6.17 -26.77
CA SER A 46 -3.91 -6.55 -26.44
C SER A 46 -4.71 -5.30 -26.07
N GLU A 47 -5.93 -5.24 -26.57
CA GLU A 47 -6.93 -4.21 -26.19
C GLU A 47 -7.83 -4.69 -25.03
N GLN A 48 -7.58 -5.90 -24.52
CA GLN A 48 -8.31 -6.39 -23.36
C GLN A 48 -7.91 -5.61 -22.12
N PRO A 49 -8.88 -5.04 -21.38
CA PRO A 49 -8.59 -4.37 -20.13
C PRO A 49 -8.18 -5.40 -19.05
N ASP A 50 -7.42 -4.94 -18.06
CA ASP A 50 -7.16 -5.70 -16.86
C ASP A 50 -8.46 -6.08 -16.14
N ILE A 51 -8.46 -7.23 -15.46
CA ILE A 51 -9.61 -7.66 -14.67
C ILE A 51 -9.60 -6.88 -13.35
N PRO A 52 -10.59 -6.00 -13.13
CA PRO A 52 -10.66 -5.23 -11.88
C PRO A 52 -11.07 -6.12 -10.71
N SER A 53 -10.65 -5.72 -9.52
CA SER A 53 -11.12 -6.34 -8.28
C SER A 53 -12.55 -5.90 -7.97
N PRO A 54 -13.38 -6.79 -7.38
CA PRO A 54 -14.70 -6.40 -6.91
C PRO A 54 -14.56 -5.36 -5.78
N LEU A 55 -15.40 -4.34 -5.80
CA LEU A 55 -15.50 -3.40 -4.71
C LEU A 55 -16.39 -3.98 -3.61
N PHE A 56 -15.87 -4.06 -2.39
CA PHE A 56 -16.62 -4.49 -1.21
C PHE A 56 -17.16 -3.25 -0.48
N GLU A 57 -18.42 -2.92 -0.73
CA GLU A 57 -19.06 -1.77 -0.08
C GLU A 57 -19.25 -2.02 1.41
N PRO A 58 -18.90 -1.03 2.28
CA PRO A 58 -19.21 -1.08 3.69
C PRO A 58 -20.74 -1.12 3.93
N ASN A 59 -21.14 -1.83 4.97
CA ASN A 59 -22.50 -1.83 5.49
C ASN A 59 -22.52 -1.23 6.90
N GLU A 60 -23.69 -1.18 7.54
CA GLU A 60 -23.84 -0.60 8.88
C GLU A 60 -22.99 -1.32 9.94
N GLU A 61 -22.93 -2.65 9.90
CA GLU A 61 -22.14 -3.44 10.84
C GLU A 61 -20.64 -3.17 10.68
N THR A 62 -20.14 -3.21 9.44
CA THR A 62 -18.71 -2.94 9.17
C THR A 62 -18.32 -1.50 9.47
N GLN A 63 -19.26 -0.56 9.33
CA GLN A 63 -19.03 0.83 9.74
C GLN A 63 -18.94 0.98 11.27
N GLN A 64 -19.76 0.24 12.03
CA GLN A 64 -19.66 0.23 13.49
C GLN A 64 -18.31 -0.36 13.95
N ILE A 65 -17.86 -1.45 13.34
CA ILE A 65 -16.54 -2.04 13.62
C ILE A 65 -15.44 -1.02 13.32
N ALA A 66 -15.53 -0.34 12.18
CA ALA A 66 -14.54 0.68 11.80
C ALA A 66 -14.50 1.84 12.80
N ASN A 67 -15.67 2.32 13.26
CA ASN A 67 -15.74 3.40 14.23
C ASN A 67 -15.06 3.00 15.56
N HIS A 68 -15.33 1.80 16.08
CA HIS A 68 -14.67 1.31 17.30
C HIS A 68 -13.14 1.20 17.13
N LEU A 69 -12.66 0.77 15.96
CA LEU A 69 -11.22 0.70 15.70
C LEU A 69 -10.59 2.11 15.65
N LEU A 70 -11.25 3.05 14.99
CA LEU A 70 -10.77 4.43 14.90
C LEU A 70 -10.75 5.12 16.26
N ASP A 71 -11.78 4.91 17.09
CA ASP A 71 -11.83 5.40 18.47
C ASP A 71 -10.71 4.80 19.32
N PHE A 72 -10.44 3.50 19.17
CA PHE A 72 -9.33 2.85 19.85
C PHE A 72 -7.98 3.47 19.43
N LEU A 73 -7.72 3.64 18.13
CA LEU A 73 -6.49 4.26 17.64
C LEU A 73 -6.36 5.72 18.12
N ALA A 74 -7.45 6.47 18.14
CA ALA A 74 -7.47 7.84 18.65
C ALA A 74 -7.06 7.89 20.13
N LYS A 75 -7.58 6.97 20.95
CA LYS A 75 -7.22 6.84 22.36
C LYS A 75 -5.76 6.48 22.55
N GLU A 76 -5.22 5.55 21.77
CA GLU A 76 -3.80 5.18 21.84
C GLU A 76 -2.88 6.37 21.49
N VAL A 77 -3.30 7.27 20.60
CA VAL A 77 -2.59 8.52 20.30
C VAL A 77 -2.71 9.51 21.47
N GLU A 78 -3.90 9.70 22.03
CA GLU A 78 -4.12 10.58 23.19
C GLU A 78 -3.33 10.15 24.42
N GLU A 79 -3.18 8.84 24.64
CA GLU A 79 -2.37 8.26 25.72
C GLU A 79 -0.86 8.28 25.42
N GLY A 80 -0.44 8.78 24.26
CA GLY A 80 0.97 8.87 23.86
C GLY A 80 1.63 7.53 23.52
N LYS A 81 0.84 6.47 23.27
CA LYS A 81 1.34 5.15 22.86
C LYS A 81 1.59 5.06 21.36
N LEU A 82 0.87 5.86 20.56
CA LEU A 82 1.04 5.99 19.13
C LEU A 82 1.26 7.46 18.75
N PRO A 83 2.05 7.76 17.70
CA PRO A 83 2.12 9.10 17.16
C PRO A 83 0.81 9.45 16.39
N SER A 84 0.55 10.74 16.15
CA SER A 84 -0.61 11.20 15.36
C SER A 84 -0.60 10.71 13.91
N SER A 85 0.58 10.37 13.37
CA SER A 85 0.75 9.74 12.06
C SER A 85 0.49 8.23 12.09
N LEU A 86 0.24 7.64 13.25
CA LEU A 86 0.23 6.22 13.49
C LEU A 86 1.57 5.55 13.12
N ALA A 87 1.71 4.24 13.33
CA ALA A 87 2.72 3.46 12.66
C ALA A 87 2.25 3.12 11.24
N PRO A 88 3.14 2.70 10.32
CA PRO A 88 2.72 2.34 8.97
C PRO A 88 1.56 1.34 8.99
N LEU A 89 0.57 1.55 8.12
CA LEU A 89 -0.64 0.74 8.08
C LEU A 89 -0.54 -0.34 7.00
N GLN A 90 -1.05 -1.52 7.32
CA GLN A 90 -1.42 -2.56 6.38
C GLN A 90 -2.93 -2.77 6.46
N SER A 91 -3.59 -2.81 5.32
CA SER A 91 -5.01 -3.04 5.20
C SER A 91 -5.30 -4.29 4.38
N GLY A 92 -6.12 -5.19 4.90
CA GLY A 92 -6.69 -6.29 4.12
C GLY A 92 -7.69 -5.79 3.08
N VAL A 93 -8.17 -6.70 2.23
CA VAL A 93 -9.19 -6.42 1.21
C VAL A 93 -10.54 -6.90 1.75
N GLY A 94 -11.51 -5.99 1.87
CA GLY A 94 -12.84 -6.33 2.37
C GLY A 94 -13.64 -5.12 2.83
N SER A 95 -14.91 -5.34 3.18
CA SER A 95 -15.84 -4.26 3.56
C SER A 95 -15.45 -3.56 4.86
N VAL A 96 -14.92 -4.29 5.85
CA VAL A 96 -14.42 -3.70 7.10
C VAL A 96 -13.20 -2.82 6.83
N ALA A 97 -12.23 -3.34 6.06
CA ALA A 97 -11.05 -2.57 5.67
C ALA A 97 -11.43 -1.28 4.93
N ASN A 98 -12.37 -1.36 3.99
CA ASN A 98 -12.89 -0.19 3.29
C ASN A 98 -13.60 0.78 4.21
N ALA A 99 -14.37 0.30 5.20
CA ALA A 99 -15.02 1.14 6.21
C ALA A 99 -13.99 1.91 7.05
N VAL A 100 -12.91 1.23 7.49
CA VAL A 100 -11.81 1.87 8.26
C VAL A 100 -11.13 2.95 7.42
N LEU A 101 -10.73 2.63 6.20
CA LEU A 101 -10.08 3.60 5.30
C LEU A 101 -11.00 4.81 5.02
N ASN A 102 -12.30 4.58 4.82
CA ASN A 102 -13.27 5.66 4.64
C ASN A 102 -13.37 6.56 5.89
N GLY A 103 -13.42 5.97 7.08
CA GLY A 103 -13.46 6.73 8.34
C GLY A 103 -12.19 7.54 8.59
N MET A 104 -11.02 7.06 8.14
CA MET A 104 -9.76 7.79 8.25
C MET A 104 -9.75 9.11 7.48
N LYS A 105 -10.53 9.29 6.42
CA LYS A 105 -10.61 10.55 5.65
C LYS A 105 -11.01 11.74 6.50
N THR A 106 -11.88 11.54 7.49
CA THR A 106 -12.39 12.58 8.38
C THR A 106 -11.83 12.52 9.79
N SER A 107 -10.89 11.61 10.04
CA SER A 107 -10.23 11.45 11.33
C SER A 107 -9.17 12.52 11.59
N GLN A 108 -8.64 12.49 12.81
CA GLN A 108 -7.55 13.37 13.24
C GLN A 108 -6.17 12.93 12.70
N PHE A 109 -6.05 11.72 12.14
CA PHE A 109 -4.77 11.17 11.69
C PHE A 109 -4.27 11.87 10.43
N LYS A 110 -2.97 12.13 10.36
CA LYS A 110 -2.30 12.82 9.25
C LYS A 110 -0.93 12.20 8.99
N ASP A 111 -0.40 12.43 7.80
CA ASP A 111 0.93 11.99 7.39
C ASP A 111 1.15 10.48 7.53
N ILE A 112 0.08 9.70 7.37
CA ILE A 112 0.10 8.24 7.48
C ILE A 112 0.98 7.65 6.38
N GLU A 113 1.80 6.67 6.75
CA GLU A 113 2.47 5.78 5.82
C GLU A 113 1.70 4.47 5.68
N VAL A 114 1.71 3.89 4.48
CA VAL A 114 1.15 2.56 4.20
C VAL A 114 2.28 1.63 3.79
N PHE A 115 2.35 0.47 4.44
CA PHE A 115 3.25 -0.62 4.08
C PHE A 115 2.43 -1.90 4.02
N SER A 116 2.03 -2.31 2.82
CA SER A 116 1.00 -3.33 2.60
C SER A 116 1.38 -4.31 1.49
N GLU A 117 0.63 -5.37 1.33
CA GLU A 117 0.74 -6.25 0.16
C GLU A 117 0.07 -5.61 -1.05
N VAL A 118 -1.14 -5.07 -0.90
CA VAL A 118 -1.89 -4.45 -2.00
C VAL A 118 -2.36 -3.05 -1.64
N LEU A 119 -2.46 -2.18 -2.66
CA LEU A 119 -3.12 -0.88 -2.56
C LEU A 119 -4.50 -0.98 -3.20
N GLN A 120 -5.53 -0.62 -2.44
CA GLN A 120 -6.92 -0.59 -2.87
C GLN A 120 -7.43 0.84 -3.00
N ASP A 121 -8.61 1.02 -3.57
CA ASP A 121 -9.22 2.33 -3.86
C ASP A 121 -9.16 3.30 -2.69
N GLY A 122 -9.47 2.82 -1.46
CA GLY A 122 -9.47 3.63 -0.24
C GLY A 122 -8.12 4.26 0.09
N ILE A 123 -7.00 3.60 -0.26
CA ILE A 123 -5.66 4.18 -0.05
C ILE A 123 -5.45 5.38 -0.98
N PHE A 124 -5.87 5.28 -2.24
CA PHE A 124 -5.81 6.40 -3.18
C PHE A 124 -6.69 7.57 -2.74
N ASP A 125 -7.88 7.27 -2.22
CA ASP A 125 -8.76 8.28 -1.65
C ASP A 125 -8.09 9.02 -0.47
N LEU A 126 -7.37 8.32 0.39
CA LEU A 126 -6.62 8.90 1.50
C LEU A 126 -5.41 9.73 1.02
N ILE A 127 -4.73 9.30 -0.05
CA ILE A 127 -3.67 10.09 -0.70
C ILE A 127 -4.26 11.38 -1.28
N ASP A 128 -5.39 11.30 -1.95
CA ASP A 128 -6.09 12.46 -2.54
C ASP A 128 -6.59 13.44 -1.46
N ALA A 129 -7.02 12.92 -0.31
CA ALA A 129 -7.41 13.71 0.85
C ALA A 129 -6.21 14.29 1.65
N GLY A 130 -4.97 13.95 1.29
CA GLY A 130 -3.77 14.38 2.01
C GLY A 130 -3.59 13.74 3.39
N VAL A 131 -4.25 12.63 3.67
CA VAL A 131 -4.15 11.87 4.92
C VAL A 131 -2.97 10.89 4.85
N VAL A 132 -2.82 10.18 3.72
CA VAL A 132 -1.68 9.30 3.45
C VAL A 132 -0.62 10.09 2.68
N LYS A 133 0.58 10.17 3.23
CA LYS A 133 1.73 10.83 2.58
C LYS A 133 2.47 9.92 1.61
N PHE A 134 2.57 8.63 1.92
CA PHE A 134 3.27 7.65 1.11
C PHE A 134 2.71 6.24 1.30
N ALA A 135 2.67 5.45 0.23
CA ALA A 135 2.22 4.06 0.25
C ALA A 135 3.17 3.13 -0.52
N SER A 136 3.58 2.06 0.13
CA SER A 136 4.43 1.01 -0.44
C SER A 136 3.68 -0.33 -0.43
N ALA A 137 3.69 -1.05 -1.55
CA ALA A 137 3.04 -2.35 -1.68
C ALA A 137 3.66 -3.22 -2.76
N THR A 138 3.08 -4.39 -3.01
CA THR A 138 3.48 -5.30 -4.09
C THR A 138 2.68 -5.06 -5.36
N ALA A 139 1.38 -4.79 -5.22
CA ALA A 139 0.44 -4.69 -6.35
C ALA A 139 -0.76 -3.79 -6.04
N PHE A 140 -1.57 -3.56 -7.07
CA PHE A 140 -2.89 -2.98 -6.96
C PHE A 140 -3.97 -4.04 -6.77
N SER A 141 -5.03 -3.69 -6.03
CA SER A 141 -6.31 -4.39 -5.99
C SER A 141 -7.42 -3.34 -6.13
N LEU A 142 -7.72 -2.94 -7.36
CA LEU A 142 -8.49 -1.75 -7.68
C LEU A 142 -9.80 -2.07 -8.39
N SER A 143 -10.81 -1.23 -8.13
CA SER A 143 -12.04 -1.22 -8.92
C SER A 143 -11.77 -0.74 -10.36
N LYS A 144 -12.67 -1.10 -11.29
CA LYS A 144 -12.58 -0.63 -12.66
C LYS A 144 -12.49 0.90 -12.75
N LYS A 145 -13.30 1.61 -11.95
CA LYS A 145 -13.31 3.07 -11.91
C LYS A 145 -11.93 3.62 -11.56
N ARG A 146 -11.27 3.03 -10.56
CA ARG A 146 -9.94 3.50 -10.12
C ARG A 146 -8.86 3.15 -11.14
N VAL A 147 -8.94 1.98 -11.78
CA VAL A 147 -8.03 1.60 -12.88
C VAL A 147 -8.11 2.61 -14.02
N ASP A 148 -9.33 2.96 -14.46
CA ASP A 148 -9.54 3.93 -15.54
C ASP A 148 -8.98 5.33 -15.18
N GLN A 149 -9.12 5.77 -13.91
CA GLN A 149 -8.53 7.01 -13.43
C GLN A 149 -7.01 6.97 -13.41
N LEU A 150 -6.41 5.89 -12.92
CA LEU A 150 -4.96 5.76 -12.87
C LEU A 150 -4.32 5.71 -14.26
N ALA A 151 -5.01 5.19 -15.26
CA ALA A 151 -4.51 5.17 -16.63
C ALA A 151 -4.18 6.58 -17.14
N THR A 152 -4.89 7.62 -16.66
CA THR A 152 -4.67 9.02 -17.02
C THR A 152 -3.84 9.80 -16.01
N ASP A 153 -3.94 9.45 -14.72
CA ASP A 153 -3.45 10.29 -13.62
C ASP A 153 -2.26 9.67 -12.86
N LEU A 154 -1.61 8.63 -13.38
CA LEU A 154 -0.54 7.91 -12.67
C LEU A 154 0.61 8.83 -12.24
N GLU A 155 0.94 9.83 -13.06
CA GLU A 155 1.97 10.86 -12.76
C GLU A 155 1.70 11.57 -11.42
N LYS A 156 0.44 11.77 -11.06
CA LYS A 156 0.05 12.40 -9.79
C LYS A 156 0.50 11.59 -8.56
N TYR A 157 0.64 10.28 -8.73
CA TYR A 157 0.91 9.34 -7.63
C TYR A 157 2.35 8.83 -7.60
N LYS A 158 3.17 9.04 -8.63
CA LYS A 158 4.50 8.45 -8.76
C LYS A 158 5.44 8.72 -7.59
N ASP A 159 5.31 9.89 -6.95
CA ASP A 159 6.12 10.27 -5.80
C ASP A 159 5.47 9.90 -4.45
N LYS A 160 4.27 9.30 -4.49
CA LYS A 160 3.48 8.95 -3.32
C LYS A 160 3.26 7.45 -3.17
N ILE A 161 3.56 6.66 -4.20
CA ILE A 161 3.42 5.21 -4.18
C ILE A 161 4.69 4.52 -4.68
N MET A 162 4.90 3.30 -4.22
CA MET A 162 6.02 2.49 -4.64
C MET A 162 5.66 1.01 -4.60
N PHE A 163 6.10 0.26 -5.62
CA PHE A 163 5.97 -1.19 -5.64
C PHE A 163 7.27 -1.89 -5.30
N ARG A 164 7.18 -2.86 -4.42
CA ARG A 164 8.26 -3.73 -3.96
C ARG A 164 7.99 -5.18 -4.31
N PRO A 165 9.02 -6.03 -4.42
CA PRO A 165 8.83 -7.48 -4.40
C PRO A 165 8.08 -7.93 -3.14
N GLN A 166 7.21 -8.93 -3.30
CA GLN A 166 6.38 -9.45 -2.19
C GLN A 166 7.23 -9.96 -1.02
N GLU A 167 8.37 -10.55 -1.30
CA GLU A 167 9.33 -11.00 -0.28
C GLU A 167 9.88 -9.87 0.60
N ILE A 168 9.78 -8.62 0.16
CA ILE A 168 10.12 -7.44 0.97
C ILE A 168 8.90 -6.90 1.69
N SER A 169 7.77 -6.73 0.98
CA SER A 169 6.52 -6.22 1.56
C SER A 169 5.99 -7.12 2.68
N ASN A 170 6.18 -8.45 2.56
CA ASN A 170 5.71 -9.43 3.52
C ASN A 170 6.85 -9.98 4.42
N HIS A 171 8.02 -9.33 4.42
CA HIS A 171 9.14 -9.80 5.22
C HIS A 171 8.93 -9.55 6.72
N PRO A 172 8.91 -10.59 7.57
CA PRO A 172 8.56 -10.46 8.99
C PRO A 172 9.44 -9.45 9.75
N GLU A 173 10.76 -9.43 9.47
CA GLU A 173 11.68 -8.51 10.13
C GLU A 173 11.47 -7.05 9.70
N VAL A 174 11.09 -6.81 8.45
CA VAL A 174 10.75 -5.46 7.98
C VAL A 174 9.47 -5.00 8.64
N ILE A 175 8.42 -5.82 8.61
CA ILE A 175 7.12 -5.53 9.27
C ILE A 175 7.31 -5.23 10.76
N ARG A 176 8.08 -6.07 11.46
CA ARG A 176 8.38 -5.89 12.88
C ARG A 176 9.16 -4.60 13.15
N ARG A 177 10.16 -4.29 12.33
CA ARG A 177 10.99 -3.08 12.46
C ARG A 177 10.19 -1.81 12.24
N LEU A 178 9.32 -1.80 11.23
CA LEU A 178 8.44 -0.68 10.95
C LEU A 178 7.31 -0.53 11.98
N GLY A 179 7.03 -1.57 12.77
CA GLY A 179 5.93 -1.58 13.73
C GLY A 179 4.56 -1.53 13.05
N VAL A 180 4.41 -2.16 11.88
CA VAL A 180 3.19 -2.08 11.06
C VAL A 180 1.95 -2.43 11.86
N ILE A 181 0.96 -1.55 11.84
CA ILE A 181 -0.40 -1.81 12.33
C ILE A 181 -1.18 -2.47 11.20
N SER A 182 -1.67 -3.69 11.46
CA SER A 182 -2.38 -4.49 10.47
C SER A 182 -3.84 -4.72 10.87
N PHE A 183 -4.77 -4.45 9.96
CA PHE A 183 -6.17 -4.83 10.10
C PHE A 183 -6.58 -5.64 8.87
N ASN A 184 -6.87 -6.91 9.14
CA ASN A 184 -7.28 -7.90 8.16
C ASN A 184 -8.66 -8.43 8.51
N THR A 185 -9.46 -8.71 7.48
CA THR A 185 -10.82 -9.25 7.62
C THR A 185 -11.03 -10.39 6.66
#